data_8c4583aaec59af84dde95cafd3bf2045
#
_entry.id   8c4583aaec59af84dde95cafd3bf2045
#
_cell.length_a   1.000
_cell.length_b   1.000
_cell.length_c   1.000
_cell.angle_alpha   90.00
_cell.angle_beta   90.00
_cell.angle_gamma   90.00
#
_symmetry.space_group_name_H-M   'P 1'
#
loop_
_entity.id
_entity.type
_entity.pdbx_description
1 polymer ?
#
loop_
_entity_poly.entity_id
_entity_poly.type
_entity_poly.pdbx_seq_one_letter_code
_entity_poly.pdbx_strand_id
1 'polypeptide(L)'
;MSHYKVIIIGTGPAGYTAAIYASRANLAPLVLEGAQPGGQLTITTEVENYPGFPQGIQGPDLMNDMRDQVLRFGAVIKTETVLKVDLSKRPYHVASDQDEYTCDALIIATGASAKWMGIRKDEELSRSGGGVSACATCDGFFFRGKEIAVVGGGDTALEEATFLTKFASKVTIVHRRDRLRASKAMQERAQKNPKIAFKWNAVVTDLPTQEQALPNGEKVSKIRALKLKDTVTGAESELPVEGLFVAIGHQPNTALFAGQLPMNEAGYLEVEAGSSRTPVAGVFACGDVQDHVYRQAITAAGSGCMAAIDAERWLTEQGLAE
;
A
#
# COMPACT_ATOMS: atom_id res chain seq x y z
N MET A 1 15.30 -24.10 -16.08
CA MET A 1 14.45 -23.82 -14.89
C MET A 1 15.32 -23.97 -13.66
N SER A 2 15.54 -22.89 -12.92
CA SER A 2 16.35 -22.89 -11.70
C SER A 2 15.47 -23.17 -10.49
N HIS A 3 16.00 -23.89 -9.48
CA HIS A 3 15.31 -24.21 -8.25
C HIS A 3 15.86 -23.40 -7.08
N TYR A 4 14.98 -22.90 -6.21
CA TYR A 4 15.30 -22.16 -4.99
C TYR A 4 14.55 -22.76 -3.78
N LYS A 5 15.16 -22.79 -2.61
CA LYS A 5 14.46 -23.18 -1.38
C LYS A 5 13.28 -22.24 -1.11
N VAL A 6 13.49 -20.93 -1.29
CA VAL A 6 12.47 -19.89 -1.09
C VAL A 6 12.46 -18.94 -2.28
N ILE A 7 11.27 -18.66 -2.79
CA ILE A 7 11.03 -17.52 -3.69
C ILE A 7 10.16 -16.49 -2.94
N ILE A 8 10.51 -15.21 -3.08
CA ILE A 8 9.76 -14.08 -2.53
C ILE A 8 9.26 -13.24 -3.71
N ILE A 9 7.95 -13.02 -3.79
CA ILE A 9 7.34 -12.19 -4.86
C ILE A 9 6.95 -10.84 -4.28
N GLY A 10 7.61 -9.78 -4.75
CA GLY A 10 7.41 -8.40 -4.32
C GLY A 10 8.48 -7.89 -3.36
N THR A 11 8.73 -6.57 -3.39
CA THR A 11 9.87 -5.90 -2.73
C THR A 11 9.49 -4.64 -1.97
N GLY A 12 8.25 -4.51 -1.53
CA GLY A 12 7.91 -3.55 -0.49
C GLY A 12 8.62 -3.88 0.84
N PRO A 13 8.39 -3.14 1.92
CA PRO A 13 9.00 -3.41 3.23
C PRO A 13 8.81 -4.85 3.70
N ALA A 14 7.69 -5.49 3.37
CA ALA A 14 7.44 -6.91 3.69
C ALA A 14 8.41 -7.83 2.96
N GLY A 15 8.55 -7.69 1.63
CA GLY A 15 9.39 -8.57 0.82
C GLY A 15 10.87 -8.42 1.12
N TYR A 16 11.38 -7.20 1.26
CA TYR A 16 12.78 -7.00 1.64
C TYR A 16 13.07 -7.49 3.06
N THR A 17 12.15 -7.27 4.01
CA THR A 17 12.34 -7.82 5.36
C THR A 17 12.34 -9.35 5.33
N ALA A 18 11.40 -9.97 4.61
CA ALA A 18 11.40 -11.42 4.45
C ALA A 18 12.71 -11.94 3.83
N ALA A 19 13.23 -11.24 2.82
CA ALA A 19 14.49 -11.59 2.18
C ALA A 19 15.70 -11.49 3.13
N ILE A 20 15.78 -10.45 3.96
CA ILE A 20 16.81 -10.30 4.98
C ILE A 20 16.80 -11.50 5.94
N TYR A 21 15.63 -11.83 6.49
CA TYR A 21 15.51 -12.92 7.46
C TYR A 21 15.77 -14.29 6.84
N ALA A 22 15.24 -14.57 5.64
CA ALA A 22 15.48 -15.82 4.93
C ALA A 22 16.97 -16.00 4.55
N SER A 23 17.64 -14.92 4.11
CA SER A 23 19.08 -14.95 3.80
C SER A 23 19.93 -15.21 5.05
N ARG A 24 19.58 -14.58 6.17
CA ARG A 24 20.27 -14.81 7.45
C ARG A 24 20.06 -16.21 8.01
N ALA A 25 19.00 -16.90 7.58
CA ALA A 25 18.75 -18.31 7.86
C ALA A 25 19.38 -19.27 6.82
N ASN A 26 20.29 -18.79 5.96
CA ASN A 26 20.96 -19.54 4.90
C ASN A 26 20.01 -20.19 3.87
N LEU A 27 18.83 -19.63 3.66
CA LEU A 27 17.89 -20.16 2.68
C LEU A 27 18.15 -19.68 1.23
N ALA A 28 19.08 -18.75 1.05
CA ALA A 28 19.47 -18.18 -0.26
C ALA A 28 18.26 -17.84 -1.15
N PRO A 29 17.35 -16.95 -0.73
CA PRO A 29 16.11 -16.71 -1.43
C PRO A 29 16.34 -16.03 -2.79
N LEU A 30 15.47 -16.37 -3.76
CA LEU A 30 15.24 -15.55 -4.95
C LEU A 30 14.15 -14.52 -4.64
N VAL A 31 14.42 -13.25 -4.94
CA VAL A 31 13.47 -12.14 -4.79
C VAL A 31 13.11 -11.61 -6.18
N LEU A 32 11.82 -11.61 -6.52
CA LEU A 32 11.30 -11.09 -7.79
C LEU A 32 10.63 -9.74 -7.54
N GLU A 33 11.26 -8.66 -8.02
CA GLU A 33 10.89 -7.27 -7.69
C GLU A 33 9.64 -6.78 -8.41
N GLY A 34 9.33 -7.34 -9.58
CA GLY A 34 8.26 -6.84 -10.42
C GLY A 34 8.58 -5.51 -11.12
N ALA A 35 7.55 -4.87 -11.65
CA ALA A 35 7.67 -3.62 -12.41
C ALA A 35 7.94 -2.38 -11.53
N GLN A 36 7.74 -2.48 -10.21
CA GLN A 36 7.95 -1.37 -9.27
C GLN A 36 8.81 -1.85 -8.07
N PRO A 37 10.14 -1.95 -8.26
CA PRO A 37 11.07 -2.29 -7.17
C PRO A 37 10.91 -1.36 -5.97
N GLY A 38 10.82 -1.92 -4.75
CA GLY A 38 10.59 -1.17 -3.51
C GLY A 38 9.12 -0.86 -3.21
N GLY A 39 8.19 -1.10 -4.14
CA GLY A 39 6.74 -0.99 -3.93
C GLY A 39 6.26 0.43 -3.68
N GLN A 40 5.20 0.59 -2.87
CA GLN A 40 4.50 1.87 -2.69
C GLN A 40 5.35 2.98 -2.07
N LEU A 41 6.36 2.67 -1.28
CA LEU A 41 7.22 3.69 -0.68
C LEU A 41 8.12 4.40 -1.70
N THR A 42 8.38 3.82 -2.86
CA THR A 42 9.17 4.48 -3.91
C THR A 42 8.43 5.60 -4.64
N ILE A 43 7.13 5.69 -4.43
CA ILE A 43 6.27 6.74 -5.01
C ILE A 43 5.70 7.70 -3.96
N THR A 44 6.23 7.64 -2.73
CA THR A 44 5.94 8.64 -1.68
C THR A 44 7.14 9.55 -1.47
N THR A 45 6.94 10.65 -0.76
CA THR A 45 7.99 11.60 -0.41
C THR A 45 8.59 11.21 0.95
N GLU A 46 8.41 12.00 1.97
CA GLU A 46 8.97 11.81 3.29
C GLU A 46 8.20 10.78 4.12
N VAL A 47 8.94 9.88 4.78
CA VAL A 47 8.42 8.85 5.70
C VAL A 47 8.91 9.19 7.10
N GLU A 48 8.01 9.68 7.95
CA GLU A 48 8.32 10.10 9.33
C GLU A 48 7.95 9.04 10.38
N ASN A 49 7.17 8.03 9.98
CA ASN A 49 6.57 7.04 10.89
C ASN A 49 7.21 5.66 10.82
N TYR A 50 8.38 5.52 10.17
CA TYR A 50 9.19 4.32 10.22
C TYR A 50 10.25 4.46 11.31
N PRO A 51 10.24 3.63 12.37
CA PRO A 51 11.19 3.77 13.49
C PRO A 51 12.64 3.61 13.06
N GLY A 52 13.53 4.40 13.64
CA GLY A 52 14.97 4.40 13.35
C GLY A 52 15.44 5.67 12.61
N PHE A 53 14.52 6.47 12.11
CA PHE A 53 14.80 7.69 11.36
C PHE A 53 14.20 8.93 12.06
N PRO A 54 14.89 9.50 13.08
CA PRO A 54 14.34 10.59 13.90
C PRO A 54 14.13 11.91 13.14
N GLN A 55 14.70 12.04 11.95
CA GLN A 55 14.55 13.19 11.06
C GLN A 55 13.66 12.88 9.84
N GLY A 56 12.98 11.73 9.84
CA GLY A 56 12.35 11.19 8.63
C GLY A 56 13.36 10.63 7.63
N ILE A 57 12.86 10.01 6.59
CA ILE A 57 13.64 9.52 5.45
C ILE A 57 12.78 9.59 4.20
N GLN A 58 13.39 9.85 3.03
CA GLN A 58 12.65 9.75 1.78
C GLN A 58 12.27 8.28 1.50
N GLY A 59 11.04 8.04 1.05
CA GLY A 59 10.57 6.68 0.78
C GLY A 59 11.48 5.89 -0.15
N PRO A 60 11.94 6.45 -1.29
CA PRO A 60 12.93 5.80 -2.16
C PRO A 60 14.23 5.45 -1.45
N ASP A 61 14.76 6.32 -0.59
CA ASP A 61 16.02 6.08 0.12
C ASP A 61 15.86 4.94 1.14
N LEU A 62 14.77 4.91 1.89
CA LEU A 62 14.45 3.79 2.79
C LEU A 62 14.42 2.46 2.02
N MET A 63 13.82 2.43 0.84
CA MET A 63 13.72 1.20 0.05
C MET A 63 15.06 0.80 -0.56
N ASN A 64 15.92 1.76 -0.93
CA ASN A 64 17.29 1.51 -1.36
C ASN A 64 18.13 0.92 -0.22
N ASP A 65 18.07 1.50 0.99
CA ASP A 65 18.76 0.99 2.17
C ASP A 65 18.34 -0.45 2.51
N MET A 66 17.05 -0.73 2.45
CA MET A 66 16.53 -2.10 2.67
C MET A 66 17.02 -3.06 1.59
N ARG A 67 17.03 -2.65 0.33
CA ARG A 67 17.54 -3.44 -0.81
C ARG A 67 19.03 -3.76 -0.65
N ASP A 68 19.83 -2.78 -0.31
CA ASP A 68 21.27 -2.95 -0.08
C ASP A 68 21.53 -3.88 1.10
N GLN A 69 20.71 -3.82 2.14
CA GLN A 69 20.77 -4.75 3.25
C GLN A 69 20.45 -6.19 2.81
N VAL A 70 19.47 -6.40 1.94
CA VAL A 70 19.13 -7.72 1.35
C VAL A 70 20.34 -8.26 0.56
N LEU A 71 20.92 -7.44 -0.32
CA LEU A 71 22.08 -7.82 -1.14
C LEU A 71 23.29 -8.18 -0.27
N ARG A 72 23.54 -7.43 0.81
CA ARG A 72 24.63 -7.71 1.77
C ARG A 72 24.53 -9.10 2.38
N PHE A 73 23.33 -9.65 2.55
CA PHE A 73 23.13 -11.00 3.07
C PHE A 73 23.05 -12.10 2.00
N GLY A 74 23.30 -11.74 0.72
CA GLY A 74 23.50 -12.70 -0.36
C GLY A 74 22.21 -13.24 -1.00
N ALA A 75 21.07 -12.57 -0.84
CA ALA A 75 19.88 -12.89 -1.63
C ALA A 75 20.10 -12.59 -3.11
N VAL A 76 19.49 -13.37 -3.97
CA VAL A 76 19.43 -13.09 -5.41
C VAL A 76 18.19 -12.24 -5.68
N ILE A 77 18.40 -11.02 -6.19
CA ILE A 77 17.31 -10.11 -6.58
C ILE A 77 17.26 -10.02 -8.10
N LYS A 78 16.07 -10.19 -8.67
CA LYS A 78 15.83 -10.02 -10.11
C LYS A 78 14.66 -9.07 -10.35
N THR A 79 14.87 -8.12 -11.26
CA THR A 79 13.84 -7.17 -11.71
C THR A 79 13.02 -7.83 -12.81
N GLU A 80 12.22 -8.80 -12.40
CA GLU A 80 11.34 -9.60 -13.28
C GLU A 80 9.92 -9.56 -12.76
N THR A 81 8.94 -9.50 -13.67
CA THR A 81 7.52 -9.50 -13.32
C THR A 81 6.96 -10.92 -13.37
N VAL A 82 6.45 -11.41 -12.25
CA VAL A 82 5.80 -12.72 -12.21
C VAL A 82 4.48 -12.66 -12.97
N LEU A 83 4.32 -13.55 -13.92
CA LEU A 83 3.14 -13.65 -14.79
C LEU A 83 2.22 -14.81 -14.41
N LYS A 84 2.78 -15.87 -13.81
CA LYS A 84 2.03 -17.07 -13.44
C LYS A 84 2.66 -17.76 -12.23
N VAL A 85 1.81 -18.32 -11.38
CA VAL A 85 2.20 -19.19 -10.26
C VAL A 85 1.34 -20.45 -10.33
N ASP A 86 1.92 -21.62 -10.07
CA ASP A 86 1.20 -22.88 -9.92
C ASP A 86 1.51 -23.48 -8.53
N LEU A 87 0.49 -23.48 -7.68
CA LEU A 87 0.53 -23.99 -6.29
C LEU A 87 -0.10 -25.37 -6.15
N SER A 88 -0.42 -26.05 -7.24
CA SER A 88 -1.14 -27.36 -7.22
C SER A 88 -0.29 -28.49 -6.66
N LYS A 89 1.03 -28.42 -6.83
CA LYS A 89 1.99 -29.40 -6.32
C LYS A 89 3.37 -28.80 -6.07
N ARG A 90 4.12 -29.37 -5.13
CA ARG A 90 5.52 -29.02 -4.88
C ARG A 90 6.49 -29.86 -5.75
N PRO A 91 7.66 -29.28 -6.13
CA PRO A 91 8.04 -27.88 -5.92
C PRO A 91 7.11 -26.95 -6.70
N TYR A 92 6.79 -25.78 -6.10
CA TYR A 92 5.91 -24.77 -6.72
C TYR A 92 6.58 -24.15 -7.93
N HIS A 93 5.77 -23.83 -8.93
CA HIS A 93 6.26 -23.24 -10.18
C HIS A 93 5.92 -21.75 -10.24
N VAL A 94 6.92 -20.94 -10.60
CA VAL A 94 6.81 -19.49 -10.76
C VAL A 94 7.37 -19.11 -12.12
N ALA A 95 6.55 -18.52 -12.98
CA ALA A 95 6.97 -18.02 -14.29
C ALA A 95 6.95 -16.47 -14.28
N SER A 96 8.06 -15.88 -14.64
CA SER A 96 8.21 -14.45 -14.87
C SER A 96 8.12 -14.10 -16.36
N ASP A 97 8.28 -12.82 -16.68
CA ASP A 97 8.41 -12.30 -18.05
C ASP A 97 9.76 -12.65 -18.71
N GLN A 98 10.71 -13.24 -17.97
CA GLN A 98 12.05 -13.56 -18.47
C GLN A 98 12.42 -15.03 -18.29
N ASP A 99 12.04 -15.66 -17.17
CA ASP A 99 12.49 -16.99 -16.79
C ASP A 99 11.40 -17.80 -16.06
N GLU A 100 11.66 -19.10 -15.87
CA GLU A 100 10.84 -20.00 -15.05
C GLU A 100 11.64 -20.59 -13.91
N TYR A 101 11.01 -20.67 -12.74
CA TYR A 101 11.59 -21.10 -11.48
C TYR A 101 10.74 -22.15 -10.79
N THR A 102 11.37 -22.92 -9.90
CA THR A 102 10.66 -23.72 -8.91
C THR A 102 11.13 -23.41 -7.50
N CYS A 103 10.26 -23.59 -6.50
CA CYS A 103 10.62 -23.44 -5.11
C CYS A 103 9.93 -24.45 -4.20
N ASP A 104 10.56 -24.69 -3.04
CA ASP A 104 9.98 -25.51 -1.98
C ASP A 104 8.99 -24.68 -1.16
N ALA A 105 9.32 -23.41 -0.88
CA ALA A 105 8.47 -22.46 -0.18
C ALA A 105 8.31 -21.15 -0.98
N LEU A 106 7.12 -20.54 -0.88
CA LEU A 106 6.79 -19.28 -1.53
C LEU A 106 6.33 -18.24 -0.50
N ILE A 107 6.92 -17.05 -0.53
CA ILE A 107 6.47 -15.89 0.25
C ILE A 107 5.85 -14.86 -0.69
N ILE A 108 4.58 -14.55 -0.46
CA ILE A 108 3.81 -13.58 -1.23
C ILE A 108 3.83 -12.23 -0.51
N ALA A 109 4.50 -11.25 -1.11
CA ALA A 109 4.67 -9.89 -0.59
C ALA A 109 4.30 -8.83 -1.64
N THR A 110 3.30 -9.13 -2.46
CA THR A 110 2.91 -8.32 -3.63
C THR A 110 2.18 -7.03 -3.28
N GLY A 111 1.81 -6.85 -2.00
CA GLY A 111 1.22 -5.63 -1.48
C GLY A 111 -0.20 -5.33 -2.00
N ALA A 112 -0.60 -4.07 -1.87
CA ALA A 112 -1.85 -3.53 -2.38
C ALA A 112 -1.61 -2.15 -3.00
N SER A 113 -2.42 -1.80 -3.99
CA SER A 113 -2.38 -0.51 -4.66
C SER A 113 -3.57 0.36 -4.25
N ALA A 114 -3.34 1.64 -3.99
CA ALA A 114 -4.44 2.58 -3.76
C ALA A 114 -5.30 2.69 -5.03
N LYS A 115 -6.60 2.78 -4.84
CA LYS A 115 -7.52 3.12 -5.94
C LYS A 115 -7.53 4.62 -6.14
N TRP A 116 -7.32 5.05 -7.36
CA TRP A 116 -7.36 6.44 -7.75
C TRP A 116 -8.70 6.80 -8.42
N MET A 117 -8.99 8.09 -8.48
CA MET A 117 -10.24 8.59 -9.07
C MET A 117 -10.30 8.46 -10.59
N GLY A 118 -9.16 8.14 -11.23
CA GLY A 118 -9.02 8.10 -12.69
C GLY A 118 -8.81 9.49 -13.31
N ILE A 119 -8.45 10.47 -12.52
CA ILE A 119 -8.05 11.80 -12.97
C ILE A 119 -6.53 11.76 -13.09
N ARG A 120 -5.99 12.01 -14.29
CA ARG A 120 -4.54 11.93 -14.56
C ARG A 120 -3.66 12.63 -13.51
N LYS A 121 -4.13 13.74 -12.96
CA LYS A 121 -3.38 14.53 -11.97
C LYS A 121 -3.39 13.95 -10.56
N ASP A 122 -4.28 13.03 -10.20
CA ASP A 122 -4.38 12.54 -8.81
C ASP A 122 -3.13 11.75 -8.42
N GLU A 123 -2.68 10.81 -9.26
CA GLU A 123 -1.43 10.09 -9.03
C GLU A 123 -0.19 10.97 -9.18
N GLU A 124 -0.17 11.88 -10.18
CA GLU A 124 0.94 12.79 -10.42
C GLU A 124 1.19 13.69 -9.21
N LEU A 125 0.14 14.32 -8.68
CA LEU A 125 0.21 15.19 -7.50
C LEU A 125 0.53 14.42 -6.22
N SER A 126 0.14 13.16 -6.13
CA SER A 126 0.53 12.31 -5.01
C SER A 126 2.04 12.04 -5.00
N ARG A 127 2.60 11.64 -6.13
CA ARG A 127 4.03 11.33 -6.28
C ARG A 127 4.94 12.54 -6.14
N SER A 128 4.48 13.72 -6.56
CA SER A 128 5.26 14.97 -6.52
C SER A 128 5.11 15.75 -5.22
N GLY A 129 4.40 15.22 -4.22
CA GLY A 129 4.07 15.96 -3.01
C GLY A 129 3.13 17.15 -3.27
N GLY A 130 2.32 17.08 -4.33
CA GLY A 130 1.40 18.12 -4.79
C GLY A 130 0.15 18.32 -3.92
N GLY A 131 0.07 17.65 -2.75
CA GLY A 131 -1.04 17.79 -1.81
C GLY A 131 -2.17 16.79 -2.02
N VAL A 132 -1.93 15.69 -2.75
CA VAL A 132 -2.85 14.56 -2.90
C VAL A 132 -2.26 13.33 -2.21
N SER A 133 -3.05 12.60 -1.44
CA SER A 133 -2.63 11.39 -0.72
C SER A 133 -3.72 10.32 -0.74
N ALA A 134 -3.34 9.06 -0.53
CA ALA A 134 -4.23 7.94 -0.28
C ALA A 134 -4.02 7.33 1.13
N CYS A 135 -3.27 8.01 2.01
CA CYS A 135 -2.95 7.53 3.37
C CYS A 135 -3.05 8.67 4.39
N ALA A 136 -4.14 8.74 5.13
CA ALA A 136 -4.33 9.77 6.16
C ALA A 136 -3.33 9.66 7.32
N THR A 137 -2.97 8.44 7.72
CA THR A 137 -2.01 8.18 8.80
C THR A 137 -0.58 8.52 8.43
N CYS A 138 -0.24 8.45 7.13
CA CYS A 138 1.08 8.80 6.62
C CYS A 138 1.24 10.33 6.55
N ASP A 139 0.28 11.01 5.92
CA ASP A 139 0.45 12.37 5.43
C ASP A 139 -0.36 13.42 6.19
N GLY A 140 -1.27 13.00 7.09
CA GLY A 140 -2.18 13.92 7.79
C GLY A 140 -1.48 15.05 8.54
N PHE A 141 -0.30 14.79 9.08
CA PHE A 141 0.50 15.78 9.80
C PHE A 141 0.89 16.99 8.94
N PHE A 142 1.19 16.80 7.66
CA PHE A 142 1.59 17.87 6.72
C PHE A 142 0.46 18.87 6.40
N PHE A 143 -0.77 18.52 6.80
CA PHE A 143 -1.96 19.36 6.56
C PHE A 143 -2.45 20.07 7.81
N ARG A 144 -1.57 20.29 8.78
CA ARG A 144 -1.91 21.01 10.01
C ARG A 144 -2.40 22.45 9.72
N GLY A 145 -3.58 22.77 10.24
CA GLY A 145 -4.23 24.07 10.08
C GLY A 145 -4.85 24.35 8.70
N LYS A 146 -4.77 23.40 7.76
CA LYS A 146 -5.27 23.55 6.38
C LYS A 146 -6.72 23.09 6.24
N GLU A 147 -7.41 23.59 5.22
CA GLU A 147 -8.69 23.04 4.75
C GLU A 147 -8.41 21.96 3.71
N ILE A 148 -8.95 20.76 3.93
CA ILE A 148 -8.71 19.59 3.08
C ILE A 148 -10.00 18.88 2.71
N ALA A 149 -9.93 18.04 1.69
CA ALA A 149 -11.02 17.16 1.31
C ALA A 149 -10.65 15.68 1.45
N VAL A 150 -11.67 14.85 1.69
CA VAL A 150 -11.59 13.38 1.62
C VAL A 150 -12.63 12.90 0.61
N VAL A 151 -12.20 12.21 -0.43
CA VAL A 151 -13.12 11.59 -1.40
C VAL A 151 -13.39 10.15 -0.99
N GLY A 152 -14.66 9.85 -0.73
CA GLY A 152 -15.10 8.53 -0.33
C GLY A 152 -16.46 8.51 0.34
N GLY A 153 -16.83 7.40 0.98
CA GLY A 153 -18.13 7.29 1.68
C GLY A 153 -18.37 5.92 2.32
N GLY A 154 -17.32 5.09 2.43
CA GLY A 154 -17.27 3.89 3.26
C GLY A 154 -16.64 4.16 4.62
N ASP A 155 -16.53 3.14 5.47
CA ASP A 155 -15.93 3.24 6.81
C ASP A 155 -14.53 3.85 6.77
N THR A 156 -13.65 3.39 5.89
CA THR A 156 -12.29 3.93 5.70
C THR A 156 -12.30 5.44 5.46
N ALA A 157 -13.18 5.95 4.59
CA ALA A 157 -13.23 7.39 4.30
C ALA A 157 -13.65 8.22 5.52
N LEU A 158 -14.56 7.72 6.34
CA LEU A 158 -15.02 8.40 7.54
C LEU A 158 -13.99 8.29 8.68
N GLU A 159 -13.30 7.17 8.77
CA GLU A 159 -12.17 6.96 9.67
C GLU A 159 -11.05 7.95 9.38
N GLU A 160 -10.60 7.99 8.13
CA GLU A 160 -9.57 8.91 7.67
C GLU A 160 -9.97 10.36 7.86
N ALA A 161 -11.21 10.75 7.46
CA ALA A 161 -11.70 12.10 7.67
C ALA A 161 -11.71 12.48 9.15
N THR A 162 -12.15 11.56 10.03
CA THR A 162 -12.14 11.78 11.48
C THR A 162 -10.73 11.91 12.03
N PHE A 163 -9.80 11.07 11.58
CA PHE A 163 -8.38 11.13 11.96
C PHE A 163 -7.76 12.47 11.56
N LEU A 164 -8.00 12.91 10.33
CA LEU A 164 -7.47 14.15 9.77
C LEU A 164 -7.93 15.41 10.51
N THR A 165 -9.08 15.38 11.20
CA THR A 165 -9.52 16.51 12.04
C THR A 165 -8.59 16.81 13.21
N LYS A 166 -7.66 15.90 13.56
CA LYS A 166 -6.61 16.14 14.56
C LYS A 166 -5.61 17.21 14.09
N PHE A 167 -5.45 17.35 12.79
CA PHE A 167 -4.48 18.23 12.15
C PHE A 167 -5.15 19.38 11.40
N ALA A 168 -6.05 19.06 10.49
CA ALA A 168 -6.73 20.02 9.62
C ALA A 168 -7.64 20.98 10.41
N SER A 169 -7.80 22.19 9.89
CA SER A 169 -8.79 23.15 10.38
C SER A 169 -10.21 22.74 9.99
N LYS A 170 -10.37 22.15 8.79
CA LYS A 170 -11.63 21.63 8.26
C LYS A 170 -11.39 20.48 7.30
N VAL A 171 -12.26 19.47 7.35
CA VAL A 171 -12.26 18.31 6.46
C VAL A 171 -13.60 18.24 5.72
N THR A 172 -13.60 18.32 4.40
CA THR A 172 -14.82 18.19 3.60
C THR A 172 -14.86 16.81 2.95
N ILE A 173 -15.83 15.97 3.36
CA ILE A 173 -16.07 14.68 2.71
C ILE A 173 -16.85 14.90 1.42
N VAL A 174 -16.23 14.57 0.29
CA VAL A 174 -16.86 14.62 -1.04
C VAL A 174 -17.39 13.24 -1.40
N HIS A 175 -18.70 13.13 -1.55
CA HIS A 175 -19.36 11.86 -1.82
C HIS A 175 -20.31 11.96 -3.02
N ARG A 176 -20.23 10.94 -3.91
CA ARG A 176 -21.00 10.90 -5.18
C ARG A 176 -22.49 10.63 -5.04
N ARG A 177 -23.00 10.35 -3.86
CA ARG A 177 -24.41 10.05 -3.55
C ARG A 177 -24.90 10.94 -2.41
N ASP A 178 -26.18 10.88 -2.11
CA ASP A 178 -26.85 11.53 -0.99
C ASP A 178 -26.76 10.77 0.34
N ARG A 179 -26.15 9.56 0.32
CA ARG A 179 -26.02 8.67 1.50
C ARG A 179 -24.70 7.92 1.48
N LEU A 180 -24.12 7.75 2.66
CA LEU A 180 -22.88 7.00 2.88
C LEU A 180 -23.16 5.48 2.89
N ARG A 181 -22.10 4.71 2.62
CA ARG A 181 -22.09 3.24 2.78
C ARG A 181 -21.49 2.81 4.10
N ALA A 182 -20.84 3.71 4.82
CA ALA A 182 -20.23 3.47 6.11
C ALA A 182 -21.26 2.97 7.14
N SER A 183 -20.76 2.31 8.18
CA SER A 183 -21.57 1.89 9.34
C SER A 183 -22.25 3.09 10.02
N LYS A 184 -23.40 2.88 10.63
CA LYS A 184 -24.15 3.93 11.31
C LYS A 184 -23.30 4.62 12.38
N ALA A 185 -22.51 3.86 13.16
CA ALA A 185 -21.64 4.39 14.19
C ALA A 185 -20.61 5.37 13.63
N MET A 186 -19.97 5.04 12.49
CA MET A 186 -19.03 5.92 11.81
C MET A 186 -19.70 7.16 11.23
N GLN A 187 -20.90 7.02 10.67
CA GLN A 187 -21.68 8.15 10.17
C GLN A 187 -22.02 9.13 11.29
N GLU A 188 -22.52 8.65 12.42
CA GLU A 188 -22.84 9.49 13.58
C GLU A 188 -21.60 10.21 14.13
N ARG A 189 -20.47 9.51 14.21
CA ARG A 189 -19.20 10.10 14.66
C ARG A 189 -18.74 11.23 13.76
N ALA A 190 -18.77 11.03 12.44
CA ALA A 190 -18.39 12.04 11.48
C ALA A 190 -19.36 13.24 11.47
N GLN A 191 -20.68 13.00 11.54
CA GLN A 191 -21.71 14.04 11.57
C GLN A 191 -21.66 14.92 12.84
N LYS A 192 -21.25 14.35 13.98
CA LYS A 192 -21.08 15.07 15.24
C LYS A 192 -19.77 15.87 15.31
N ASN A 193 -18.84 15.67 14.39
CA ASN A 193 -17.56 16.36 14.42
C ASN A 193 -17.67 17.75 13.77
N PRO A 194 -17.44 18.85 14.54
CA PRO A 194 -17.65 20.22 14.03
C PRO A 194 -16.67 20.63 12.93
N LYS A 195 -15.57 19.88 12.75
CA LYS A 195 -14.60 20.12 11.67
C LYS A 195 -14.95 19.37 10.39
N ILE A 196 -15.94 18.47 10.38
CA ILE A 196 -16.32 17.70 9.21
C ILE A 196 -17.53 18.34 8.51
N ALA A 197 -17.38 18.64 7.23
CA ALA A 197 -18.44 19.04 6.33
C ALA A 197 -18.67 17.95 5.27
N PHE A 198 -19.88 17.93 4.68
CA PHE A 198 -20.22 16.98 3.63
C PHE A 198 -20.58 17.71 2.33
N LYS A 199 -20.00 17.30 1.22
CA LYS A 199 -20.38 17.69 -0.14
C LYS A 199 -20.99 16.46 -0.80
N TRP A 200 -22.31 16.40 -0.78
CA TRP A 200 -23.11 15.30 -1.33
C TRP A 200 -23.27 15.44 -2.83
N ASN A 201 -23.61 14.32 -3.48
CA ASN A 201 -23.90 14.23 -4.90
C ASN A 201 -22.79 14.88 -5.76
N ALA A 202 -21.54 14.76 -5.36
CA ALA A 202 -20.43 15.41 -6.02
C ALA A 202 -19.33 14.41 -6.40
N VAL A 203 -18.84 14.55 -7.61
CA VAL A 203 -17.64 13.86 -8.12
C VAL A 203 -16.59 14.90 -8.48
N VAL A 204 -15.33 14.55 -8.22
CA VAL A 204 -14.19 15.37 -8.61
C VAL A 204 -13.93 15.14 -10.10
N THR A 205 -13.80 16.24 -10.86
CA THR A 205 -13.56 16.20 -12.31
C THR A 205 -12.19 16.74 -12.71
N ASP A 206 -11.59 17.62 -11.91
CA ASP A 206 -10.24 18.14 -12.12
C ASP A 206 -9.64 18.64 -10.79
N LEU A 207 -8.32 18.77 -10.78
CA LEU A 207 -7.51 19.23 -9.66
C LEU A 207 -6.74 20.50 -10.06
N PRO A 208 -7.34 21.70 -9.92
CA PRO A 208 -6.63 22.95 -10.12
C PRO A 208 -5.43 23.08 -9.18
N THR A 209 -4.31 23.51 -9.74
CA THR A 209 -3.05 23.67 -9.02
C THR A 209 -2.53 25.10 -9.08
N GLN A 210 -1.60 25.40 -8.20
CA GLN A 210 -0.75 26.59 -8.22
C GLN A 210 0.70 26.21 -7.98
N GLU A 211 1.63 26.96 -8.54
CA GLU A 211 3.04 26.77 -8.24
C GLU A 211 3.38 27.29 -6.84
N GLN A 212 4.11 26.53 -6.09
CA GLN A 212 4.67 26.88 -4.78
C GLN A 212 6.18 26.67 -4.80
N ALA A 213 6.95 27.69 -4.40
CA ALA A 213 8.39 27.55 -4.21
C ALA A 213 8.69 26.80 -2.93
N LEU A 214 9.59 25.82 -2.99
CA LEU A 214 10.14 25.12 -1.85
C LEU A 214 11.34 25.88 -1.27
N PRO A 215 11.75 25.60 -0.02
CA PRO A 215 12.91 26.24 0.61
C PRO A 215 14.24 26.07 -0.17
N ASN A 216 14.37 25.00 -0.94
CA ASN A 216 15.52 24.72 -1.81
C ASN A 216 15.47 25.49 -3.15
N GLY A 217 14.44 26.30 -3.42
CA GLY A 217 14.24 27.06 -4.64
C GLY A 217 13.54 26.29 -5.77
N GLU A 218 13.26 25.02 -5.61
CA GLU A 218 12.44 24.25 -6.56
C GLU A 218 10.98 24.67 -6.49
N LYS A 219 10.27 24.50 -7.60
CA LYS A 219 8.84 24.76 -7.69
C LYS A 219 8.06 23.46 -7.76
N VAL A 220 7.05 23.32 -6.90
CA VAL A 220 6.12 22.20 -6.90
C VAL A 220 4.72 22.69 -7.22
N SER A 221 4.02 21.95 -8.07
CA SER A 221 2.62 22.18 -8.37
C SER A 221 1.77 21.66 -7.21
N LYS A 222 1.13 22.54 -6.44
CA LYS A 222 0.26 22.20 -5.30
C LYS A 222 -1.20 22.35 -5.66
N ILE A 223 -2.04 21.43 -5.17
CA ILE A 223 -3.49 21.55 -5.27
C ILE A 223 -3.95 22.84 -4.56
N ARG A 224 -4.91 23.55 -5.19
CA ARG A 224 -5.56 24.72 -4.60
C ARG A 224 -7.08 24.61 -4.50
N ALA A 225 -7.68 23.69 -5.25
CA ALA A 225 -9.11 23.45 -5.28
C ALA A 225 -9.44 22.09 -5.90
N LEU A 226 -10.69 21.65 -5.71
CA LEU A 226 -11.32 20.58 -6.48
C LEU A 226 -12.34 21.18 -7.43
N LYS A 227 -12.33 20.82 -8.72
CA LYS A 227 -13.48 20.99 -9.58
C LYS A 227 -14.44 19.85 -9.33
N LEU A 228 -15.68 20.18 -9.04
CA LEU A 228 -16.74 19.26 -8.68
C LEU A 228 -17.87 19.34 -9.70
N LYS A 229 -18.45 18.19 -10.04
CA LYS A 229 -19.68 18.08 -10.80
C LYS A 229 -20.74 17.43 -9.94
N ASP A 230 -21.91 18.07 -9.83
CA ASP A 230 -23.08 17.52 -9.17
C ASP A 230 -23.63 16.34 -10.00
N THR A 231 -23.81 15.19 -9.35
CA THR A 231 -24.23 13.95 -10.02
C THR A 231 -25.72 13.90 -10.35
N VAL A 232 -26.51 14.81 -9.78
CA VAL A 232 -27.98 14.90 -10.01
C VAL A 232 -28.29 15.98 -11.02
N THR A 233 -27.74 17.18 -10.84
CA THR A 233 -28.05 18.35 -11.65
C THR A 233 -27.07 18.59 -12.80
N GLY A 234 -25.88 17.99 -12.73
CA GLY A 234 -24.79 18.24 -13.65
C GLY A 234 -24.07 19.59 -13.45
N ALA A 235 -24.49 20.37 -12.46
CA ALA A 235 -23.88 21.68 -12.18
C ALA A 235 -22.41 21.54 -11.74
N GLU A 236 -21.58 22.43 -12.24
CA GLU A 236 -20.17 22.50 -11.87
C GLU A 236 -19.96 23.51 -10.73
N SER A 237 -19.01 23.21 -9.85
CA SER A 237 -18.60 24.08 -8.75
C SER A 237 -17.13 23.87 -8.42
N GLU A 238 -16.54 24.82 -7.70
CA GLU A 238 -15.17 24.70 -7.20
C GLU A 238 -15.18 24.70 -5.67
N LEU A 239 -14.41 23.79 -5.06
CA LEU A 239 -14.18 23.70 -3.62
C LEU A 239 -12.71 24.02 -3.36
N PRO A 240 -12.39 25.19 -2.78
CA PRO A 240 -11.03 25.50 -2.38
C PRO A 240 -10.52 24.51 -1.31
N VAL A 241 -9.33 23.95 -1.52
CA VAL A 241 -8.66 23.05 -0.58
C VAL A 241 -7.15 23.12 -0.76
N GLU A 242 -6.40 22.84 0.29
CA GLU A 242 -4.95 22.75 0.27
C GLU A 242 -4.45 21.29 0.31
N GLY A 243 -5.38 20.34 0.35
CA GLY A 243 -5.06 18.90 0.34
C GLY A 243 -6.27 18.04 -0.01
N LEU A 244 -5.97 16.89 -0.58
CA LEU A 244 -6.96 15.90 -0.98
C LEU A 244 -6.52 14.51 -0.54
N PHE A 245 -7.40 13.79 0.15
CA PHE A 245 -7.23 12.39 0.49
C PHE A 245 -8.21 11.52 -0.31
N VAL A 246 -7.65 10.56 -1.07
CA VAL A 246 -8.43 9.66 -1.93
C VAL A 246 -8.71 8.37 -1.16
N ALA A 247 -9.86 8.31 -0.48
CA ALA A 247 -10.26 7.22 0.42
C ALA A 247 -11.35 6.33 -0.21
N ILE A 248 -11.12 5.87 -1.45
CA ILE A 248 -12.06 5.01 -2.20
C ILE A 248 -11.68 3.53 -2.16
N GLY A 249 -10.69 3.18 -1.33
CA GLY A 249 -10.22 1.84 -1.03
C GLY A 249 -8.92 1.47 -1.72
N HIS A 250 -8.47 0.25 -1.45
CA HIS A 250 -7.26 -0.34 -2.02
C HIS A 250 -7.63 -1.58 -2.83
N GLN A 251 -6.73 -2.01 -3.69
CA GLN A 251 -6.83 -3.24 -4.46
C GLN A 251 -5.60 -4.08 -4.11
N PRO A 252 -5.75 -5.20 -3.41
CA PRO A 252 -4.64 -6.11 -3.17
C PRO A 252 -4.16 -6.74 -4.48
N ASN A 253 -2.86 -6.94 -4.61
CA ASN A 253 -2.24 -7.49 -5.81
C ASN A 253 -2.24 -9.02 -5.76
N THR A 254 -3.45 -9.61 -5.82
CA THR A 254 -3.73 -11.04 -5.59
C THR A 254 -4.14 -11.80 -6.85
N ALA A 255 -4.22 -11.14 -8.00
CA ALA A 255 -4.74 -11.75 -9.24
C ALA A 255 -4.00 -13.05 -9.65
N LEU A 256 -2.69 -13.14 -9.39
CA LEU A 256 -1.87 -14.32 -9.67
C LEU A 256 -2.29 -15.56 -8.86
N PHE A 257 -2.97 -15.37 -7.74
CA PHE A 257 -3.32 -16.43 -6.79
C PHE A 257 -4.80 -16.77 -6.81
N ALA A 258 -5.57 -16.14 -7.69
CA ALA A 258 -7.01 -16.38 -7.84
C ALA A 258 -7.30 -17.86 -8.15
N GLY A 259 -8.23 -18.45 -7.37
CA GLY A 259 -8.60 -19.86 -7.49
C GLY A 259 -7.59 -20.85 -6.89
N GLN A 260 -6.45 -20.37 -6.38
CA GLN A 260 -5.42 -21.20 -5.72
C GLN A 260 -5.31 -20.94 -4.21
N LEU A 261 -5.58 -19.70 -3.78
CA LEU A 261 -5.59 -19.31 -2.37
C LEU A 261 -6.92 -18.65 -2.01
N PRO A 262 -7.43 -18.86 -0.79
CA PRO A 262 -8.62 -18.18 -0.33
C PRO A 262 -8.38 -16.68 -0.16
N MET A 263 -9.42 -15.91 -0.47
CA MET A 263 -9.44 -14.46 -0.37
C MET A 263 -10.71 -14.01 0.32
N ASN A 264 -10.62 -12.96 1.13
CA ASN A 264 -11.78 -12.32 1.71
C ASN A 264 -12.60 -11.57 0.64
N GLU A 265 -13.77 -11.03 1.02
CA GLU A 265 -14.67 -10.29 0.10
C GLU A 265 -14.02 -9.08 -0.59
N ALA A 266 -12.95 -8.51 0.01
CA ALA A 266 -12.20 -7.40 -0.55
C ALA A 266 -11.01 -7.83 -1.43
N GLY A 267 -10.78 -9.15 -1.56
CA GLY A 267 -9.74 -9.75 -2.40
C GLY A 267 -8.38 -9.92 -1.72
N TYR A 268 -8.26 -9.67 -0.42
CA TYR A 268 -7.02 -9.90 0.34
C TYR A 268 -6.83 -11.40 0.63
N LEU A 269 -5.58 -11.87 0.57
CA LEU A 269 -5.25 -13.26 0.93
C LEU A 269 -5.57 -13.52 2.40
N GLU A 270 -6.18 -14.66 2.67
CA GLU A 270 -6.45 -15.13 4.02
C GLU A 270 -5.26 -15.94 4.56
N VAL A 271 -4.85 -15.62 5.78
CA VAL A 271 -3.80 -16.32 6.54
C VAL A 271 -4.33 -16.77 7.89
N GLU A 272 -3.66 -17.72 8.50
CA GLU A 272 -3.96 -18.14 9.88
C GLU A 272 -3.78 -16.96 10.85
N ALA A 273 -4.68 -16.82 11.80
CA ALA A 273 -4.64 -15.74 12.79
C ALA A 273 -3.32 -15.76 13.57
N GLY A 274 -2.60 -14.64 13.56
CA GLY A 274 -1.31 -14.49 14.23
C GLY A 274 -0.12 -15.14 13.53
N SER A 275 -0.29 -15.55 12.27
CA SER A 275 0.74 -16.19 11.44
C SER A 275 0.75 -15.57 10.04
N SER A 276 1.70 -15.97 9.21
CA SER A 276 1.75 -15.67 7.76
C SER A 276 1.31 -16.87 6.90
N ARG A 277 0.93 -17.97 7.51
CA ARG A 277 0.63 -19.24 6.84
C ARG A 277 -0.68 -19.15 6.07
N THR A 278 -0.65 -19.53 4.79
CA THR A 278 -1.86 -19.78 4.01
C THR A 278 -2.32 -21.23 4.18
N PRO A 279 -3.53 -21.61 3.75
CA PRO A 279 -3.96 -23.01 3.75
C PRO A 279 -3.13 -23.94 2.85
N VAL A 280 -2.32 -23.40 1.93
CA VAL A 280 -1.41 -24.17 1.08
C VAL A 280 -0.07 -24.29 1.78
N ALA A 281 0.32 -25.52 2.14
CA ALA A 281 1.53 -25.81 2.93
C ALA A 281 2.80 -25.30 2.22
N GLY A 282 3.63 -24.52 2.91
CA GLY A 282 4.84 -23.89 2.33
C GLY A 282 4.58 -22.61 1.56
N VAL A 283 3.35 -22.09 1.59
CA VAL A 283 3.00 -20.78 1.00
C VAL A 283 2.60 -19.82 2.11
N PHE A 284 3.26 -18.67 2.14
CA PHE A 284 3.12 -17.62 3.16
C PHE A 284 2.75 -16.29 2.51
N ALA A 285 1.97 -15.45 3.21
CA ALA A 285 1.62 -14.12 2.74
C ALA A 285 1.90 -13.06 3.81
N CYS A 286 2.46 -11.92 3.40
CA CYS A 286 2.85 -10.84 4.29
C CYS A 286 2.70 -9.46 3.64
N GLY A 287 2.60 -8.43 4.47
CA GLY A 287 2.34 -7.06 4.04
C GLY A 287 0.90 -6.85 3.60
N ASP A 288 0.70 -5.79 2.83
CA ASP A 288 -0.63 -5.31 2.46
C ASP A 288 -1.42 -6.27 1.56
N VAL A 289 -0.82 -7.32 1.04
CA VAL A 289 -1.54 -8.36 0.28
C VAL A 289 -2.52 -9.16 1.15
N GLN A 290 -2.27 -9.24 2.47
CA GLN A 290 -3.10 -9.88 3.49
C GLN A 290 -3.60 -8.89 4.56
N ASP A 291 -2.84 -7.81 4.86
CA ASP A 291 -3.24 -6.81 5.85
C ASP A 291 -4.18 -5.76 5.23
N HIS A 292 -5.47 -5.96 5.40
CA HIS A 292 -6.50 -5.01 4.98
C HIS A 292 -6.81 -3.93 6.04
N VAL A 293 -6.18 -4.02 7.23
CA VAL A 293 -6.47 -3.16 8.39
C VAL A 293 -5.47 -2.01 8.51
N TYR A 294 -4.19 -2.32 8.69
CA TYR A 294 -3.17 -1.31 9.03
C TYR A 294 -2.52 -0.68 7.81
N ARG A 295 -2.04 -1.48 6.86
CA ARG A 295 -1.35 -1.03 5.64
C ARG A 295 -0.27 0.02 5.93
N GLN A 296 0.64 -0.32 6.83
CA GLN A 296 1.77 0.52 7.21
C GLN A 296 3.10 -0.17 6.88
N ALA A 297 4.12 0.63 6.56
CA ALA A 297 5.45 0.12 6.23
C ALA A 297 6.02 -0.77 7.34
N ILE A 298 5.84 -0.37 8.61
CA ILE A 298 6.36 -1.10 9.76
C ILE A 298 5.59 -2.40 10.02
N THR A 299 4.26 -2.44 9.84
CA THR A 299 3.49 -3.69 9.97
C THR A 299 3.78 -4.63 8.82
N ALA A 300 4.00 -4.09 7.62
CA ALA A 300 4.43 -4.85 6.46
C ALA A 300 5.81 -5.49 6.71
N ALA A 301 6.79 -4.73 7.20
CA ALA A 301 8.11 -5.25 7.57
C ALA A 301 8.00 -6.33 8.67
N GLY A 302 7.20 -6.08 9.72
CA GLY A 302 6.97 -7.04 10.79
C GLY A 302 6.37 -8.36 10.28
N SER A 303 5.36 -8.30 9.43
CA SER A 303 4.78 -9.52 8.83
C SER A 303 5.72 -10.22 7.84
N GLY A 304 6.60 -9.47 7.16
CA GLY A 304 7.68 -10.04 6.35
C GLY A 304 8.67 -10.86 7.18
N CYS A 305 9.04 -10.36 8.36
CA CYS A 305 9.82 -11.11 9.34
C CYS A 305 9.11 -12.41 9.76
N MET A 306 7.80 -12.33 10.07
CA MET A 306 7.00 -13.53 10.42
C MET A 306 7.01 -14.54 9.29
N ALA A 307 6.79 -14.12 8.04
CA ALA A 307 6.74 -15.01 6.89
C ALA A 307 8.06 -15.75 6.66
N ALA A 308 9.19 -15.08 6.82
CA ALA A 308 10.50 -15.73 6.70
C ALA A 308 10.76 -16.75 7.81
N ILE A 309 10.38 -16.44 9.05
CA ILE A 309 10.50 -17.36 10.18
C ILE A 309 9.57 -18.56 10.02
N ASP A 310 8.33 -18.35 9.60
CA ASP A 310 7.38 -19.43 9.32
C ASP A 310 7.86 -20.33 8.18
N ALA A 311 8.44 -19.75 7.12
CA ALA A 311 9.01 -20.49 6.00
C ALA A 311 10.23 -21.32 6.42
N GLU A 312 11.15 -20.75 7.20
CA GLU A 312 12.33 -21.45 7.73
C GLU A 312 11.93 -22.66 8.60
N ARG A 313 11.03 -22.45 9.55
CA ARG A 313 10.53 -23.52 10.43
C ARG A 313 9.87 -24.63 9.63
N TRP A 314 9.00 -24.24 8.68
CA TRP A 314 8.32 -25.21 7.83
C TRP A 314 9.31 -26.02 6.97
N LEU A 315 10.31 -25.36 6.35
CA LEU A 315 11.36 -26.06 5.57
C LEU A 315 12.17 -27.02 6.44
N THR A 316 12.50 -26.62 7.67
CA THR A 316 13.20 -27.46 8.64
C THR A 316 12.36 -28.71 9.01
N GLU A 317 11.07 -28.54 9.29
CA GLU A 317 10.13 -29.62 9.54
C GLU A 317 10.01 -30.63 8.36
N GLN A 318 10.19 -30.13 7.13
CA GLN A 318 10.18 -30.96 5.91
C GLN A 318 11.54 -31.60 5.58
N GLY A 319 12.61 -31.28 6.33
CA GLY A 319 13.98 -31.69 6.01
C GLY A 319 14.57 -31.02 4.78
N LEU A 320 14.13 -29.80 4.44
CA LEU A 320 14.52 -29.02 3.25
C LEU A 320 15.40 -27.80 3.57
N ALA A 321 15.66 -27.52 4.85
CA ALA A 321 16.42 -26.34 5.26
C ALA A 321 17.96 -26.49 5.16
N GLU A 322 18.48 -27.72 5.05
CA GLU A 322 19.92 -28.02 4.97
C GLU A 322 20.57 -27.65 3.62
#